data_9f59cf86e8f46e2ce113c8a21ae7f80b
#
_entry.id   9f59cf86e8f46e2ce113c8a21ae7f80b
#
_cell.length_a   1.000
_cell.length_b   1.000
_cell.length_c   1.000
_cell.angle_alpha   90.00
_cell.angle_beta   90.00
_cell.angle_gamma   90.00
#
_symmetry.space_group_name_H-M   'P 1'
#
loop_
_entity.id
_entity.type
_entity.pdbx_description
1 polymer ?
#
loop_
_entity_poly.entity_id
_entity_poly.type
_entity_poly.pdbx_seq_one_letter_code
_entity_poly.pdbx_strand_id
1 'polypeptide(L)'
;MTTTTRFSPSTSLDAAPALPAGFAFAGVHAGIKRSRKDLGLIHCTSSAGANAAGVFTRNLVRAACVDRCAELLPAAGVRAVLVNSGNANAMTGPAGVAANVAMAEAAAAALACPATAVLTCSTGVIGVPLDVGRIEAAMPAMREALGADPRGFATAILTTDTLIKVAHGELSLAGHEQPIRLFGVAKGSGMIHPNMATTLAYVCTDAAIEPEVLHALLRNAIEPTFNAITVDGDTSTNDTVLALASGESGVAITSAEAKAEFGAALQAILLALAEQITRDGEGATRVLEVIVTGARTAADAHAAARA
;
A
#
# COMPACT_ATOMS: atom_id res chain seq x y z
N MET A 1 8.06 -34.98 9.52
CA MET A 1 8.29 -33.62 10.05
C MET A 1 8.54 -32.72 8.84
N THR A 2 7.48 -32.10 8.32
CA THR A 2 7.57 -31.12 7.22
C THR A 2 8.12 -29.84 7.81
N THR A 3 9.36 -29.51 7.50
CA THR A 3 9.97 -28.20 7.82
C THR A 3 9.20 -27.15 7.03
N THR A 4 8.24 -26.49 7.66
CA THR A 4 7.59 -25.32 7.09
C THR A 4 8.67 -24.24 7.00
N THR A 5 9.18 -24.00 5.79
CA THR A 5 10.16 -22.94 5.56
C THR A 5 9.44 -21.63 5.89
N ARG A 6 9.87 -20.99 6.96
CA ARG A 6 9.25 -19.73 7.42
C ARG A 6 9.49 -18.67 6.35
N PHE A 7 8.43 -18.09 5.80
CA PHE A 7 8.53 -16.99 4.85
C PHE A 7 9.32 -15.84 5.49
N SER A 8 10.37 -15.38 4.81
CA SER A 8 11.22 -14.27 5.26
C SER A 8 11.40 -13.30 4.11
N PRO A 9 10.83 -12.08 4.20
CA PRO A 9 10.93 -11.10 3.12
C PRO A 9 12.33 -10.49 3.02
N SER A 10 12.76 -10.21 1.78
CA SER A 10 13.88 -9.32 1.48
C SER A 10 13.40 -7.86 1.48
N THR A 11 14.24 -6.95 1.97
CA THR A 11 13.97 -5.51 2.01
C THR A 11 14.86 -4.70 1.05
N SER A 12 15.60 -5.37 0.17
CA SER A 12 16.49 -4.74 -0.81
C SER A 12 15.98 -4.96 -2.25
N LEU A 13 16.13 -3.95 -3.08
CA LEU A 13 15.91 -4.03 -4.53
C LEU A 13 17.23 -4.22 -5.33
N ASP A 14 18.35 -4.43 -4.65
CA ASP A 14 19.67 -4.52 -5.32
C ASP A 14 19.86 -5.84 -6.08
N ALA A 15 19.37 -6.94 -5.54
CA ALA A 15 19.16 -8.15 -6.31
C ALA A 15 17.82 -8.04 -7.03
N ALA A 16 17.77 -8.34 -8.34
CA ALA A 16 16.51 -8.26 -9.11
C ALA A 16 15.39 -9.00 -8.36
N PRO A 17 14.42 -8.29 -7.76
CA PRO A 17 13.39 -8.93 -6.97
C PRO A 17 12.48 -9.74 -7.88
N ALA A 18 12.07 -10.93 -7.46
CA ALA A 18 11.00 -11.66 -8.09
C ALA A 18 9.69 -10.92 -7.82
N LEU A 19 9.30 -10.03 -8.73
CA LEU A 19 8.06 -9.27 -8.60
C LEU A 19 6.85 -10.11 -9.00
N PRO A 20 5.67 -9.87 -8.40
CA PRO A 20 4.43 -10.54 -8.78
C PRO A 20 4.12 -10.29 -10.25
N ALA A 21 3.74 -11.34 -10.97
CA ALA A 21 3.26 -11.23 -12.33
C ALA A 21 1.94 -10.42 -12.40
N GLY A 22 1.68 -9.78 -13.55
CA GLY A 22 0.46 -9.00 -13.76
C GLY A 22 0.52 -7.56 -13.19
N PHE A 23 1.72 -7.03 -12.89
CA PHE A 23 1.88 -5.63 -12.44
C PHE A 23 2.99 -4.90 -13.17
N ALA A 24 2.74 -3.62 -13.43
CA ALA A 24 3.72 -2.64 -13.90
C ALA A 24 3.69 -1.40 -13.00
N PHE A 25 4.83 -0.74 -12.87
CA PHE A 25 5.02 0.39 -11.98
C PHE A 25 5.56 1.58 -12.75
N ALA A 26 5.16 2.78 -12.35
CA ALA A 26 5.75 4.02 -12.88
C ALA A 26 5.83 5.08 -11.80
N GLY A 27 6.75 6.01 -11.96
CA GLY A 27 6.83 7.20 -11.14
C GLY A 27 7.46 8.34 -11.92
N VAL A 28 6.77 9.49 -11.98
CA VAL A 28 7.19 10.67 -12.70
C VAL A 28 7.15 11.92 -11.83
N HIS A 29 7.70 13.02 -12.33
CA HIS A 29 7.55 14.35 -11.75
C HIS A 29 6.44 15.10 -12.50
N ALA A 30 5.30 15.32 -11.81
CA ALA A 30 4.16 16.08 -12.34
C ALA A 30 4.22 17.57 -11.96
N GLY A 31 5.16 17.98 -11.11
CA GLY A 31 5.31 19.36 -10.66
C GLY A 31 4.49 19.71 -9.41
N ILE A 32 3.96 18.72 -8.70
CA ILE A 32 3.29 18.90 -7.40
C ILE A 32 4.35 19.27 -6.35
N LYS A 33 5.50 18.59 -6.37
CA LYS A 33 6.72 18.97 -5.64
C LYS A 33 7.66 19.80 -6.52
N ARG A 34 8.63 20.47 -5.91
CA ARG A 34 9.58 21.31 -6.65
C ARG A 34 10.48 20.54 -7.60
N SER A 35 10.99 19.37 -7.22
CA SER A 35 12.08 18.70 -7.97
C SER A 35 12.12 17.18 -7.86
N ARG A 36 11.28 16.56 -7.02
CA ARG A 36 11.26 15.09 -6.86
C ARG A 36 10.10 14.50 -7.63
N LYS A 37 10.18 13.20 -7.96
CA LYS A 37 9.01 12.45 -8.42
C LYS A 37 7.88 12.60 -7.40
N ASP A 38 6.66 12.81 -7.88
CA ASP A 38 5.51 13.17 -7.05
C ASP A 38 4.19 12.53 -7.54
N LEU A 39 4.26 11.76 -8.61
CA LEU A 39 3.14 11.01 -9.14
C LEU A 39 3.59 9.57 -9.42
N GLY A 40 2.94 8.60 -8.77
CA GLY A 40 3.22 7.17 -8.88
C GLY A 40 2.01 6.40 -9.39
N LEU A 41 2.24 5.35 -10.16
CA LEU A 41 1.21 4.47 -10.70
C LEU A 41 1.61 3.01 -10.51
N ILE A 42 0.70 2.21 -9.93
CA ILE A 42 0.69 0.75 -10.04
C ILE A 42 -0.39 0.40 -11.05
N HIS A 43 -0.03 -0.33 -12.08
CA HIS A 43 -0.97 -0.80 -13.11
C HIS A 43 -1.07 -2.33 -13.08
N CYS A 44 -2.28 -2.87 -12.94
CA CYS A 44 -2.54 -4.28 -13.13
C CYS A 44 -2.69 -4.57 -14.63
N THR A 45 -1.76 -5.36 -15.17
CA THR A 45 -1.70 -5.72 -16.59
C THR A 45 -2.50 -6.99 -16.91
N SER A 46 -2.95 -7.74 -15.88
CA SER A 46 -3.85 -8.88 -16.05
C SER A 46 -5.13 -8.46 -16.76
N SER A 47 -5.62 -9.27 -17.70
CA SER A 47 -6.83 -8.96 -18.49
C SER A 47 -8.08 -8.79 -17.62
N ALA A 48 -8.18 -9.56 -16.53
CA ALA A 48 -9.28 -9.49 -15.58
C ALA A 48 -9.18 -8.30 -14.60
N GLY A 49 -8.02 -7.63 -14.53
CA GLY A 49 -7.68 -6.72 -13.46
C GLY A 49 -7.32 -7.46 -12.16
N ALA A 50 -7.01 -6.72 -11.11
CA ALA A 50 -6.70 -7.29 -9.81
C ALA A 50 -7.93 -7.39 -8.91
N ASN A 51 -8.01 -8.43 -8.10
CA ASN A 51 -8.83 -8.44 -6.90
C ASN A 51 -8.13 -7.58 -5.84
N ALA A 52 -8.85 -6.66 -5.23
CA ALA A 52 -8.26 -5.67 -4.33
C ALA A 52 -9.02 -5.52 -3.02
N ALA A 53 -8.26 -5.24 -1.98
CA ALA A 53 -8.77 -4.93 -0.65
C ALA A 53 -8.04 -3.72 -0.07
N GLY A 54 -8.70 -3.01 0.85
CA GLY A 54 -8.13 -1.83 1.50
C GLY A 54 -8.45 -1.78 2.99
N VAL A 55 -7.56 -1.17 3.74
CA VAL A 55 -7.76 -0.78 5.14
C VAL A 55 -7.37 0.68 5.27
N PHE A 56 -8.13 1.47 6.03
CA PHE A 56 -8.10 2.92 5.98
C PHE A 56 -8.06 3.54 7.38
N THR A 57 -7.57 4.78 7.45
CA THR A 57 -7.58 5.57 8.68
C THR A 57 -8.97 5.67 9.31
N ARG A 58 -8.99 5.65 10.64
CA ARG A 58 -10.19 5.91 11.46
C ARG A 58 -10.32 7.38 11.86
N ASN A 59 -9.47 8.26 11.32
CA ASN A 59 -9.62 9.70 11.54
C ASN A 59 -11.00 10.16 11.08
N LEU A 60 -11.64 11.01 11.85
CA LEU A 60 -12.96 11.57 11.53
C LEU A 60 -12.90 12.55 10.35
N VAL A 61 -11.73 13.13 10.11
CA VAL A 61 -11.46 14.04 8.99
C VAL A 61 -10.64 13.29 7.94
N ARG A 62 -11.33 12.50 7.11
CA ARG A 62 -10.66 11.71 6.06
C ARG A 62 -10.51 12.51 4.78
N ALA A 63 -9.42 12.23 4.05
CA ALA A 63 -9.22 12.77 2.71
C ALA A 63 -10.19 12.11 1.69
N ALA A 64 -10.53 12.83 0.64
CA ALA A 64 -11.48 12.38 -0.40
C ALA A 64 -11.05 11.03 -1.05
N CYS A 65 -9.76 10.79 -1.20
CA CYS A 65 -9.25 9.52 -1.73
C CYS A 65 -9.51 8.33 -0.80
N VAL A 66 -9.48 8.55 0.51
CA VAL A 66 -9.78 7.52 1.53
C VAL A 66 -11.24 7.11 1.45
N ASP A 67 -12.16 8.07 1.46
CA ASP A 67 -13.60 7.80 1.38
C ASP A 67 -13.94 7.06 0.09
N ARG A 68 -13.44 7.54 -1.06
CA ARG A 68 -13.68 6.91 -2.35
C ARG A 68 -13.13 5.47 -2.40
N CYS A 69 -11.92 5.21 -1.91
CA CYS A 69 -11.37 3.86 -1.90
C CYS A 69 -12.15 2.93 -0.94
N ALA A 70 -12.61 3.45 0.21
CA ALA A 70 -13.42 2.69 1.15
C ALA A 70 -14.80 2.31 0.59
N GLU A 71 -15.39 3.15 -0.27
CA GLU A 71 -16.64 2.86 -0.98
C GLU A 71 -16.47 1.81 -2.09
N LEU A 72 -15.30 1.76 -2.73
CA LEU A 72 -15.02 0.87 -3.85
C LEU A 72 -14.52 -0.51 -3.42
N LEU A 73 -13.96 -0.66 -2.23
CA LEU A 73 -13.27 -1.89 -1.79
C LEU A 73 -14.00 -2.62 -0.66
N PRO A 74 -13.95 -3.98 -0.61
CA PRO A 74 -13.19 -4.88 -1.50
C PRO A 74 -13.84 -5.02 -2.89
N ALA A 75 -13.04 -5.25 -3.94
CA ALA A 75 -13.54 -5.33 -5.32
C ALA A 75 -12.66 -6.18 -6.22
N ALA A 76 -13.26 -6.72 -7.28
CA ALA A 76 -12.57 -7.33 -8.40
C ALA A 76 -12.38 -6.31 -9.55
N GLY A 77 -11.46 -6.61 -10.47
CA GLY A 77 -11.30 -5.85 -11.71
C GLY A 77 -10.60 -4.49 -11.54
N VAL A 78 -9.90 -4.26 -10.43
CA VAL A 78 -9.10 -3.05 -10.22
C VAL A 78 -7.93 -3.02 -11.22
N ARG A 79 -7.82 -1.90 -11.96
CA ARG A 79 -6.83 -1.72 -13.03
C ARG A 79 -5.62 -0.93 -12.58
N ALA A 80 -5.79 0.00 -11.64
CA ALA A 80 -4.68 0.86 -11.24
C ALA A 80 -4.84 1.45 -9.83
N VAL A 81 -3.71 1.85 -9.26
CA VAL A 81 -3.61 2.74 -8.11
C VAL A 81 -2.78 3.94 -8.52
N LEU A 82 -3.38 5.13 -8.59
CA LEU A 82 -2.67 6.39 -8.84
C LEU A 82 -2.43 7.13 -7.53
N VAL A 83 -1.19 7.52 -7.29
CA VAL A 83 -0.76 8.15 -6.03
C VAL A 83 -0.07 9.46 -6.32
N ASN A 84 -0.54 10.56 -5.73
CA ASN A 84 0.22 11.80 -5.71
C ASN A 84 0.85 12.05 -4.33
N SER A 85 2.02 12.66 -4.33
CA SER A 85 2.68 13.14 -3.12
C SER A 85 3.05 14.62 -3.22
N GLY A 86 3.14 15.29 -2.07
CA GLY A 86 3.31 16.73 -1.94
C GLY A 86 2.02 17.50 -1.62
N ASN A 87 0.86 16.91 -1.89
CA ASN A 87 -0.45 17.45 -1.56
C ASN A 87 -1.35 16.31 -1.07
N ALA A 88 -1.94 16.45 0.10
CA ALA A 88 -2.79 15.44 0.72
C ALA A 88 -4.21 15.41 0.18
N ASN A 89 -4.66 16.46 -0.50
CA ASN A 89 -6.06 16.67 -0.88
C ASN A 89 -7.04 16.38 0.27
N ALA A 90 -6.67 16.81 1.46
CA ALA A 90 -7.43 16.67 2.69
C ALA A 90 -7.88 18.04 3.19
N MET A 91 -9.04 18.13 3.83
CA MET A 91 -9.68 19.37 4.29
C MET A 91 -9.91 20.41 3.17
N THR A 92 -10.18 19.93 1.97
CA THR A 92 -10.40 20.75 0.75
C THR A 92 -11.87 20.80 0.32
N GLY A 93 -12.75 20.19 1.12
CA GLY A 93 -14.21 20.22 0.92
C GLY A 93 -14.64 19.61 -0.43
N PRO A 94 -15.79 20.06 -0.99
CA PRO A 94 -16.32 19.51 -2.25
C PRO A 94 -15.35 19.63 -3.44
N ALA A 95 -14.50 20.67 -3.48
CA ALA A 95 -13.49 20.82 -4.51
C ALA A 95 -12.44 19.70 -4.47
N GLY A 96 -12.08 19.25 -3.26
CA GLY A 96 -11.17 18.11 -3.10
C GLY A 96 -11.77 16.79 -3.54
N VAL A 97 -13.07 16.59 -3.33
CA VAL A 97 -13.81 15.43 -3.86
C VAL A 97 -13.78 15.44 -5.38
N ALA A 98 -14.10 16.57 -6.00
CA ALA A 98 -14.06 16.71 -7.46
C ALA A 98 -12.65 16.48 -8.03
N ALA A 99 -11.62 17.03 -7.37
CA ALA A 99 -10.22 16.82 -7.77
C ALA A 99 -9.82 15.34 -7.69
N ASN A 100 -10.28 14.62 -6.66
CA ASN A 100 -10.02 13.19 -6.53
C ASN A 100 -10.68 12.36 -7.64
N VAL A 101 -11.92 12.71 -8.04
CA VAL A 101 -12.62 12.07 -9.17
C VAL A 101 -11.84 12.32 -10.47
N ALA A 102 -11.49 13.57 -10.75
CA ALA A 102 -10.74 13.96 -11.96
C ALA A 102 -9.35 13.26 -12.02
N MET A 103 -8.70 13.10 -10.88
CA MET A 103 -7.45 12.33 -10.79
C MET A 103 -7.65 10.86 -11.24
N ALA A 104 -8.76 10.23 -10.81
CA ALA A 104 -9.10 8.87 -11.24
C ALA A 104 -9.42 8.80 -12.73
N GLU A 105 -10.17 9.78 -13.24
CA GLU A 105 -10.56 9.89 -14.66
C GLU A 105 -9.33 10.08 -15.56
N ALA A 106 -8.36 10.90 -15.16
CA ALA A 106 -7.11 11.09 -15.89
C ALA A 106 -6.34 9.77 -16.07
N ALA A 107 -6.20 8.97 -15.00
CA ALA A 107 -5.56 7.65 -15.10
C ALA A 107 -6.39 6.67 -15.92
N ALA A 108 -7.70 6.65 -15.74
CA ALA A 108 -8.63 5.79 -16.48
C ALA A 108 -8.56 6.03 -17.99
N ALA A 109 -8.55 7.29 -18.41
CA ALA A 109 -8.40 7.68 -19.82
C ALA A 109 -7.04 7.22 -20.37
N ALA A 110 -5.95 7.42 -19.62
CA ALA A 110 -4.61 7.01 -20.03
C ALA A 110 -4.45 5.48 -20.16
N LEU A 111 -5.18 4.70 -19.36
CA LEU A 111 -5.12 3.24 -19.31
C LEU A 111 -6.25 2.54 -20.09
N ALA A 112 -7.16 3.31 -20.69
CA ALA A 112 -8.36 2.83 -21.40
C ALA A 112 -9.22 1.89 -20.51
N CYS A 113 -9.50 2.31 -19.28
CA CYS A 113 -10.32 1.55 -18.33
C CYS A 113 -11.38 2.45 -17.66
N PRO A 114 -12.38 1.88 -16.97
CA PRO A 114 -13.34 2.68 -16.20
C PRO A 114 -12.68 3.40 -15.02
N ALA A 115 -13.11 4.63 -14.69
CA ALA A 115 -12.60 5.37 -13.54
C ALA A 115 -12.89 4.67 -12.19
N THR A 116 -13.93 3.84 -12.12
CA THR A 116 -14.23 2.99 -10.96
C THR A 116 -13.22 1.86 -10.75
N ALA A 117 -12.44 1.49 -11.77
CA ALA A 117 -11.37 0.52 -11.69
C ALA A 117 -10.02 1.16 -11.29
N VAL A 118 -9.97 2.47 -11.04
CA VAL A 118 -8.78 3.21 -10.60
C VAL A 118 -8.96 3.63 -9.14
N LEU A 119 -8.09 3.16 -8.27
CA LEU A 119 -7.96 3.64 -6.89
C LEU A 119 -7.03 4.86 -6.86
N THR A 120 -7.27 5.77 -5.93
CA THR A 120 -6.48 6.99 -5.80
C THR A 120 -5.99 7.16 -4.37
N CYS A 121 -4.76 7.63 -4.21
CA CYS A 121 -4.19 8.00 -2.92
C CYS A 121 -3.46 9.33 -3.04
N SER A 122 -3.45 10.10 -1.97
CA SER A 122 -2.78 11.40 -1.89
C SER A 122 -2.01 11.49 -0.58
N THR A 123 -0.89 12.21 -0.55
CA THR A 123 -0.13 12.46 0.67
C THR A 123 0.65 13.77 0.56
N GLY A 124 0.82 14.49 1.68
CA GLY A 124 1.58 15.74 1.73
C GLY A 124 0.85 16.84 2.50
N VAL A 125 0.89 18.07 1.97
CA VAL A 125 0.31 19.25 2.65
C VAL A 125 -1.21 19.17 2.69
N ILE A 126 -1.79 19.44 3.87
CA ILE A 126 -3.23 19.46 4.15
C ILE A 126 -3.77 20.87 3.93
N GLY A 127 -5.03 21.00 3.48
CA GLY A 127 -5.73 22.28 3.34
C GLY A 127 -5.40 23.07 2.06
N VAL A 128 -4.61 22.49 1.16
CA VAL A 128 -4.26 23.11 -0.12
C VAL A 128 -5.00 22.38 -1.25
N PRO A 129 -5.71 23.08 -2.15
CA PRO A 129 -6.34 22.47 -3.32
C PRO A 129 -5.33 21.72 -4.19
N LEU A 130 -5.71 20.52 -4.68
CA LEU A 130 -4.91 19.73 -5.58
C LEU A 130 -5.06 20.25 -7.02
N ASP A 131 -3.95 20.60 -7.66
CA ASP A 131 -3.91 20.99 -9.07
C ASP A 131 -3.94 19.72 -9.97
N VAL A 132 -5.13 19.33 -10.37
CA VAL A 132 -5.33 18.13 -11.21
C VAL A 132 -4.78 18.32 -12.62
N GLY A 133 -4.72 19.54 -13.15
CA GLY A 133 -4.16 19.81 -14.46
C GLY A 133 -2.70 19.35 -14.60
N ARG A 134 -1.94 19.38 -13.51
CA ARG A 134 -0.58 18.82 -13.47
C ARG A 134 -0.57 17.29 -13.60
N ILE A 135 -1.55 16.63 -12.98
CA ILE A 135 -1.70 15.17 -13.05
C ILE A 135 -2.07 14.77 -14.47
N GLU A 136 -3.08 15.43 -15.06
CA GLU A 136 -3.52 15.20 -16.45
C GLU A 136 -2.35 15.37 -17.44
N ALA A 137 -1.61 16.47 -17.32
CA ALA A 137 -0.46 16.75 -18.17
C ALA A 137 0.67 15.70 -18.05
N ALA A 138 0.79 15.02 -16.89
CA ALA A 138 1.82 14.01 -16.66
C ALA A 138 1.43 12.60 -17.16
N MET A 139 0.16 12.33 -17.50
CA MET A 139 -0.30 11.00 -17.89
C MET A 139 0.41 10.39 -19.11
N PRO A 140 0.74 11.13 -20.20
CA PRO A 140 1.52 10.56 -21.30
C PRO A 140 2.88 10.02 -20.83
N ALA A 141 3.65 10.81 -20.08
CA ALA A 141 4.94 10.40 -19.52
C ALA A 141 4.80 9.23 -18.52
N MET A 142 3.70 9.19 -17.76
CA MET A 142 3.40 8.09 -16.86
C MET A 142 3.22 6.76 -17.62
N ARG A 143 2.50 6.76 -18.75
CA ARG A 143 2.34 5.58 -19.61
C ARG A 143 3.66 5.08 -20.16
N GLU A 144 4.50 5.98 -20.65
CA GLU A 144 5.83 5.66 -21.21
C GLU A 144 6.77 5.08 -20.14
N ALA A 145 6.62 5.52 -18.87
CA ALA A 145 7.44 5.08 -17.75
C ALA A 145 7.00 3.73 -17.14
N LEU A 146 5.85 3.17 -17.55
CA LEU A 146 5.37 1.88 -17.04
C LEU A 146 6.34 0.75 -17.39
N GLY A 147 6.76 0.02 -16.37
CA GLY A 147 7.67 -1.11 -16.50
C GLY A 147 7.70 -1.97 -15.23
N ALA A 148 8.56 -2.99 -15.24
CA ALA A 148 8.67 -3.92 -14.12
C ALA A 148 9.43 -3.32 -12.91
N ASP A 149 10.21 -2.26 -13.07
CA ASP A 149 11.00 -1.67 -11.97
C ASP A 149 10.13 -0.81 -11.04
N PRO A 150 9.94 -1.19 -9.76
CA PRO A 150 9.10 -0.44 -8.83
C PRO A 150 9.79 0.80 -8.23
N ARG A 151 11.10 1.01 -8.47
CA ARG A 151 11.86 2.12 -7.85
C ARG A 151 11.29 3.49 -8.19
N GLY A 152 10.78 3.65 -9.42
CA GLY A 152 10.12 4.88 -9.84
C GLY A 152 8.90 5.21 -9.00
N PHE A 153 8.01 4.23 -8.81
CA PHE A 153 6.84 4.32 -7.95
C PHE A 153 7.23 4.57 -6.49
N ALA A 154 8.13 3.74 -5.93
CA ALA A 154 8.58 3.84 -4.55
C ALA A 154 9.15 5.23 -4.21
N THR A 155 9.88 5.85 -5.17
CA THR A 155 10.38 7.22 -5.00
C THR A 155 9.29 8.28 -5.08
N ALA A 156 8.30 8.08 -5.96
CA ALA A 156 7.24 9.07 -6.20
C ALA A 156 6.30 9.27 -5.01
N ILE A 157 6.10 8.23 -4.18
CA ILE A 157 5.19 8.28 -3.03
C ILE A 157 5.82 8.92 -1.77
N LEU A 158 7.14 9.10 -1.71
CA LEU A 158 7.84 9.64 -0.54
C LEU A 158 7.46 11.10 -0.27
N THR A 159 7.47 11.49 1.01
CA THR A 159 7.30 12.89 1.45
C THR A 159 8.53 13.36 2.21
N THR A 160 8.57 13.14 3.51
CA THR A 160 9.68 13.44 4.41
C THR A 160 10.62 12.24 4.59
N ASP A 161 10.23 11.09 4.05
CA ASP A 161 11.02 9.86 4.05
C ASP A 161 12.43 10.09 3.49
N THR A 162 13.42 9.47 4.12
CA THR A 162 14.83 9.52 3.68
C THR A 162 15.21 8.32 2.81
N LEU A 163 14.45 7.22 2.90
CA LEU A 163 14.67 5.96 2.21
C LEU A 163 13.38 5.45 1.55
N ILE A 164 13.51 4.72 0.45
CA ILE A 164 12.42 3.88 -0.06
C ILE A 164 12.25 2.67 0.85
N LYS A 165 11.01 2.26 1.08
CA LYS A 165 10.65 1.14 1.95
C LYS A 165 9.96 0.07 1.13
N VAL A 166 10.59 -1.09 1.04
CA VAL A 166 10.10 -2.23 0.26
C VAL A 166 10.29 -3.52 1.01
N ALA A 167 9.44 -4.50 0.71
CA ALA A 167 9.59 -5.87 1.17
C ALA A 167 9.06 -6.81 0.10
N HIS A 168 9.74 -7.92 -0.19
CA HIS A 168 9.29 -8.88 -1.20
C HIS A 168 9.75 -10.30 -0.86
N GLY A 169 9.06 -11.28 -1.38
CA GLY A 169 9.43 -12.68 -1.20
C GLY A 169 8.55 -13.62 -2.01
N GLU A 170 8.94 -14.90 -2.00
CA GLU A 170 8.23 -15.99 -2.65
C GLU A 170 7.67 -16.95 -1.59
N LEU A 171 6.41 -17.34 -1.76
CA LEU A 171 5.71 -18.30 -0.92
C LEU A 171 5.42 -19.55 -1.75
N SER A 172 5.96 -20.70 -1.35
CA SER A 172 5.62 -22.00 -1.92
C SER A 172 4.55 -22.67 -1.09
N LEU A 173 3.43 -23.00 -1.70
CA LEU A 173 2.36 -23.75 -1.07
C LEU A 173 2.42 -25.24 -1.46
N ALA A 174 2.08 -26.12 -0.53
CA ALA A 174 2.05 -27.55 -0.77
C ALA A 174 1.10 -27.91 -1.91
N GLY A 175 1.54 -28.76 -2.83
CA GLY A 175 0.77 -29.19 -4.00
C GLY A 175 0.81 -28.24 -5.21
N HIS A 176 1.58 -27.15 -5.15
CA HIS A 176 1.77 -26.21 -6.24
C HIS A 176 3.25 -26.15 -6.65
N GLU A 177 3.53 -26.21 -7.96
CA GLU A 177 4.90 -26.10 -8.50
C GLU A 177 5.35 -24.63 -8.57
N GLN A 178 4.43 -23.72 -8.83
CA GLN A 178 4.71 -22.30 -8.94
C GLN A 178 4.62 -21.61 -7.59
N PRO A 179 5.62 -20.82 -7.19
CA PRO A 179 5.54 -19.99 -6.01
C PRO A 179 4.61 -18.79 -6.25
N ILE A 180 4.00 -18.31 -5.19
CA ILE A 180 3.33 -17.02 -5.14
C ILE A 180 4.37 -15.96 -4.81
N ARG A 181 4.34 -14.84 -5.50
CA ARG A 181 5.18 -13.68 -5.19
C ARG A 181 4.39 -12.61 -4.49
N LEU A 182 5.03 -12.00 -3.48
CA LEU A 182 4.49 -10.83 -2.80
C LEU A 182 5.53 -9.71 -2.87
N PHE A 183 5.06 -8.52 -3.20
CA PHE A 183 5.86 -7.29 -3.20
C PHE A 183 5.09 -6.20 -2.46
N GLY A 184 5.70 -5.64 -1.43
CA GLY A 184 5.18 -4.52 -0.67
C GLY A 184 6.04 -3.28 -0.83
N VAL A 185 5.41 -2.11 -0.87
CA VAL A 185 6.07 -0.81 -0.85
C VAL A 185 5.28 0.14 0.04
N ALA A 186 5.99 0.94 0.84
CA ALA A 186 5.37 1.88 1.75
C ALA A 186 6.11 3.22 1.80
N LYS A 187 5.40 4.24 2.28
CA LYS A 187 5.95 5.53 2.71
C LYS A 187 5.40 5.87 4.10
N GLY A 188 6.21 6.58 4.85
CA GLY A 188 5.88 7.11 6.16
C GLY A 188 7.15 7.42 6.94
N SER A 189 7.17 8.55 7.62
CA SER A 189 8.29 9.03 8.44
C SER A 189 7.78 9.88 9.61
N GLY A 190 6.84 10.80 9.39
CA GLY A 190 6.12 11.57 10.41
C GLY A 190 4.62 11.40 10.32
N MET A 191 3.89 11.87 11.35
CA MET A 191 2.45 11.70 11.56
C MET A 191 2.08 10.22 11.63
N ILE A 192 2.80 9.43 12.47
CA ILE A 192 2.63 7.98 12.62
C ILE A 192 2.09 7.64 13.99
N HIS A 193 0.82 7.22 14.08
CA HIS A 193 0.21 6.71 15.32
C HIS A 193 -0.83 5.62 15.04
N PRO A 194 -0.88 4.54 15.87
CA PRO A 194 -1.80 3.41 15.65
C PRO A 194 -3.28 3.81 15.65
N ASN A 195 -4.05 3.17 14.87
CA ASN A 195 -5.46 3.18 14.48
C ASN A 195 -5.62 3.31 12.96
N MET A 196 -4.87 2.48 12.23
CA MET A 196 -4.49 2.69 10.85
C MET A 196 -3.63 3.94 10.78
N ALA A 197 -2.34 3.74 11.08
CA ALA A 197 -1.33 4.78 11.18
C ALA A 197 -1.00 5.43 9.83
N THR A 198 -0.46 6.62 9.87
CA THR A 198 -0.10 7.52 8.78
C THR A 198 0.87 6.88 7.81
N THR A 199 0.32 6.09 6.92
CA THR A 199 1.11 5.35 5.95
C THR A 199 0.31 5.16 4.68
N LEU A 200 0.98 5.33 3.56
CA LEU A 200 0.54 4.71 2.32
C LEU A 200 1.35 3.45 2.12
N ALA A 201 0.68 2.31 2.07
CA ALA A 201 1.32 1.03 1.76
C ALA A 201 0.53 0.25 0.71
N TYR A 202 1.25 -0.42 -0.14
CA TYR A 202 0.70 -1.18 -1.25
C TYR A 202 1.36 -2.55 -1.28
N VAL A 203 0.55 -3.61 -1.28
CA VAL A 203 1.03 -4.98 -1.46
C VAL A 203 0.44 -5.54 -2.75
N CYS A 204 1.31 -5.94 -3.66
CA CYS A 204 0.95 -6.66 -4.88
C CYS A 204 1.30 -8.14 -4.71
N THR A 205 0.44 -9.02 -5.21
CA THR A 205 0.68 -10.46 -5.28
C THR A 205 0.11 -11.05 -6.57
N ASP A 206 0.71 -12.11 -7.06
CA ASP A 206 0.18 -12.87 -8.19
C ASP A 206 -0.72 -14.04 -7.77
N ALA A 207 -1.03 -14.21 -6.48
CA ALA A 207 -1.99 -15.18 -5.98
C ALA A 207 -3.39 -14.99 -6.58
N ALA A 208 -4.11 -16.07 -6.79
CA ALA A 208 -5.54 -16.05 -7.10
C ALA A 208 -6.32 -16.10 -5.77
N ILE A 209 -6.88 -14.95 -5.36
CA ILE A 209 -7.57 -14.81 -4.08
C ILE A 209 -8.79 -13.91 -4.23
N GLU A 210 -9.93 -14.32 -3.66
CA GLU A 210 -11.16 -13.54 -3.68
C GLU A 210 -11.04 -12.25 -2.86
N PRO A 211 -11.68 -11.14 -3.29
CA PRO A 211 -11.55 -9.83 -2.65
C PRO A 211 -11.87 -9.85 -1.14
N GLU A 212 -12.93 -10.53 -0.73
CA GLU A 212 -13.38 -10.62 0.67
C GLU A 212 -12.39 -11.43 1.52
N VAL A 213 -11.79 -12.48 0.95
CA VAL A 213 -10.75 -13.27 1.62
C VAL A 213 -9.49 -12.44 1.80
N LEU A 214 -9.07 -11.73 0.73
CA LEU A 214 -7.92 -10.82 0.78
C LEU A 214 -8.13 -9.72 1.83
N HIS A 215 -9.35 -9.14 1.90
CA HIS A 215 -9.70 -8.13 2.88
C HIS A 215 -9.64 -8.67 4.32
N ALA A 216 -10.17 -9.87 4.57
CA ALA A 216 -10.11 -10.48 5.89
C ALA A 216 -8.66 -10.73 6.33
N LEU A 217 -7.82 -11.25 5.44
CA LEU A 217 -6.39 -11.50 5.72
C LEU A 217 -5.62 -10.20 5.95
N LEU A 218 -5.87 -9.16 5.14
CA LEU A 218 -5.25 -7.85 5.29
C LEU A 218 -5.60 -7.21 6.64
N ARG A 219 -6.88 -7.23 7.04
CA ARG A 219 -7.31 -6.73 8.35
C ARG A 219 -6.63 -7.42 9.52
N ASN A 220 -6.49 -8.75 9.44
CA ASN A 220 -5.80 -9.51 10.49
C ASN A 220 -4.31 -9.19 10.55
N ALA A 221 -3.67 -8.96 9.39
CA ALA A 221 -2.25 -8.69 9.31
C ALA A 221 -1.87 -7.26 9.74
N ILE A 222 -2.77 -6.28 9.64
CA ILE A 222 -2.55 -4.89 10.03
C ILE A 222 -2.40 -4.71 11.54
N GLU A 223 -3.18 -5.43 12.35
CA GLU A 223 -3.19 -5.23 13.82
C GLU A 223 -1.81 -5.45 14.46
N PRO A 224 -1.09 -6.56 14.19
CA PRO A 224 0.24 -6.78 14.77
C PRO A 224 1.39 -6.08 14.00
N THR A 225 1.09 -5.25 13.00
CA THR A 225 2.10 -4.61 12.14
C THR A 225 1.96 -3.09 12.14
N PHE A 226 1.23 -2.51 11.20
CA PHE A 226 1.08 -1.05 11.11
C PHE A 226 0.34 -0.45 12.31
N ASN A 227 -0.60 -1.16 12.93
CA ASN A 227 -1.25 -0.70 14.15
C ASN A 227 -0.38 -0.86 15.41
N ALA A 228 0.78 -1.46 15.30
CA ALA A 228 1.71 -1.68 16.41
C ALA A 228 2.91 -0.71 16.41
N ILE A 229 2.96 0.28 15.52
CA ILE A 229 4.04 1.27 15.46
C ILE A 229 3.54 2.68 15.76
N THR A 230 4.41 3.52 16.32
CA THR A 230 4.18 4.98 16.45
C THR A 230 5.50 5.73 16.30
N VAL A 231 5.46 6.97 15.85
CA VAL A 231 6.63 7.88 15.79
C VAL A 231 6.38 9.11 16.65
N ASP A 232 5.29 9.82 16.44
CA ASP A 232 4.99 11.13 17.02
C ASP A 232 3.60 11.24 17.69
N GLY A 233 2.81 10.17 17.65
CA GLY A 233 1.49 10.14 18.26
C GLY A 233 0.37 10.78 17.42
N ASP A 234 0.65 11.30 16.23
CA ASP A 234 -0.32 11.98 15.37
C ASP A 234 -0.98 11.03 14.37
N THR A 235 -2.31 11.11 14.23
CA THR A 235 -3.11 10.30 13.28
C THR A 235 -3.38 11.08 11.99
N SER A 236 -3.05 10.50 10.85
CA SER A 236 -3.26 11.13 9.54
C SER A 236 -4.70 11.07 9.03
N THR A 237 -4.98 11.97 8.11
CA THR A 237 -6.21 12.03 7.32
C THR A 237 -6.22 11.09 6.10
N ASN A 238 -5.05 10.50 5.73
CA ASN A 238 -4.88 9.85 4.42
C ASN A 238 -4.45 8.38 4.49
N ASP A 239 -4.29 7.79 5.68
CA ASP A 239 -3.75 6.44 5.82
C ASP A 239 -4.52 5.42 5.02
N THR A 240 -3.78 4.67 4.22
CA THR A 240 -4.34 3.68 3.32
C THR A 240 -3.35 2.54 3.14
N VAL A 241 -3.79 1.31 3.37
CA VAL A 241 -3.08 0.11 2.97
C VAL A 241 -3.92 -0.65 1.96
N LEU A 242 -3.40 -0.85 0.76
CA LEU A 242 -4.05 -1.58 -0.31
C LEU A 242 -3.32 -2.89 -0.59
N ALA A 243 -4.07 -3.97 -0.79
CA ALA A 243 -3.58 -5.23 -1.30
C ALA A 243 -4.25 -5.53 -2.65
N LEU A 244 -3.44 -5.91 -3.64
CA LEU A 244 -3.88 -6.20 -5.01
C LEU A 244 -3.37 -7.58 -5.41
N ALA A 245 -4.26 -8.44 -5.91
CA ALA A 245 -3.96 -9.80 -6.36
C ALA A 245 -4.32 -9.96 -7.83
N SER A 246 -3.32 -10.20 -8.68
CA SER A 246 -3.52 -10.33 -10.14
C SER A 246 -4.05 -11.69 -10.57
N GLY A 247 -3.83 -12.74 -9.77
CA GLY A 247 -4.19 -14.12 -10.11
C GLY A 247 -3.24 -14.82 -11.10
N GLU A 248 -2.20 -14.14 -11.56
CA GLU A 248 -1.33 -14.61 -12.66
C GLU A 248 -0.46 -15.83 -12.31
N SER A 249 -0.24 -16.16 -11.03
CA SER A 249 0.41 -17.41 -10.64
C SER A 249 -0.48 -18.64 -10.85
N GLY A 250 -1.80 -18.45 -10.95
CA GLY A 250 -2.79 -19.54 -10.99
C GLY A 250 -2.95 -20.29 -9.65
N VAL A 251 -2.20 -19.92 -8.61
CA VAL A 251 -2.25 -20.56 -7.30
C VAL A 251 -3.39 -19.96 -6.48
N ALA A 252 -4.42 -20.75 -6.22
CA ALA A 252 -5.64 -20.31 -5.56
C ALA A 252 -5.54 -20.41 -4.03
N ILE A 253 -5.91 -19.34 -3.33
CA ILE A 253 -5.93 -19.27 -1.85
C ILE A 253 -7.34 -19.61 -1.35
N THR A 254 -7.68 -20.89 -1.33
CA THR A 254 -9.03 -21.36 -1.00
C THR A 254 -9.09 -22.19 0.28
N SER A 255 -8.10 -23.07 0.53
CA SER A 255 -8.09 -23.91 1.73
C SER A 255 -7.75 -23.12 3.00
N ALA A 256 -8.06 -23.66 4.17
CA ALA A 256 -7.72 -23.05 5.45
C ALA A 256 -6.20 -22.92 5.63
N GLU A 257 -5.47 -23.94 5.22
CA GLU A 257 -4.01 -23.99 5.27
C GLU A 257 -3.39 -22.92 4.35
N ALA A 258 -3.83 -22.84 3.09
CA ALA A 258 -3.35 -21.83 2.14
C ALA A 258 -3.64 -20.40 2.64
N LYS A 259 -4.82 -20.16 3.23
CA LYS A 259 -5.16 -18.87 3.85
C LYS A 259 -4.26 -18.54 5.04
N ALA A 260 -3.95 -19.53 5.88
CA ALA A 260 -3.06 -19.34 7.02
C ALA A 260 -1.62 -19.03 6.58
N GLU A 261 -1.08 -19.78 5.60
CA GLU A 261 0.26 -19.58 5.07
C GLU A 261 0.39 -18.24 4.33
N PHE A 262 -0.56 -17.91 3.46
CA PHE A 262 -0.60 -16.62 2.76
C PHE A 262 -0.77 -15.45 3.74
N GLY A 263 -1.65 -15.58 4.74
CA GLY A 263 -1.85 -14.56 5.77
C GLY A 263 -0.57 -14.30 6.58
N ALA A 264 0.18 -15.35 6.92
CA ALA A 264 1.47 -15.22 7.59
C ALA A 264 2.53 -14.53 6.70
N ALA A 265 2.57 -14.83 5.40
CA ALA A 265 3.46 -14.17 4.45
C ALA A 265 3.10 -12.69 4.26
N LEU A 266 1.81 -12.37 4.12
CA LEU A 266 1.31 -11.00 4.05
C LEU A 266 1.67 -10.20 5.31
N GLN A 267 1.48 -10.79 6.49
CA GLN A 267 1.87 -10.19 7.76
C GLN A 267 3.38 -9.93 7.83
N ALA A 268 4.21 -10.84 7.35
CA ALA A 268 5.67 -10.67 7.34
C ALA A 268 6.10 -9.52 6.41
N ILE A 269 5.48 -9.36 5.24
CA ILE A 269 5.69 -8.21 4.35
C ILE A 269 5.34 -6.91 5.06
N LEU A 270 4.14 -6.83 5.67
CA LEU A 270 3.68 -5.63 6.35
C LEU A 270 4.54 -5.29 7.57
N LEU A 271 4.99 -6.29 8.33
CA LEU A 271 5.89 -6.10 9.47
C LEU A 271 7.24 -5.52 9.02
N ALA A 272 7.84 -6.07 7.96
CA ALA A 272 9.09 -5.56 7.43
C ALA A 272 8.99 -4.12 6.93
N LEU A 273 7.84 -3.71 6.37
CA LEU A 273 7.57 -2.33 5.99
C LEU A 273 7.38 -1.42 7.22
N ALA A 274 6.62 -1.87 8.22
CA ALA A 274 6.36 -1.13 9.45
C ALA A 274 7.66 -0.84 10.23
N GLU A 275 8.56 -1.83 10.30
CA GLU A 275 9.90 -1.64 10.90
C GLU A 275 10.74 -0.61 10.15
N GLN A 276 10.71 -0.60 8.81
CA GLN A 276 11.42 0.39 8.02
C GLN A 276 10.87 1.81 8.24
N ILE A 277 9.54 1.96 8.38
CA ILE A 277 8.91 3.24 8.72
C ILE A 277 9.37 3.72 10.08
N THR A 278 9.35 2.86 11.09
CA THR A 278 9.77 3.21 12.45
C THR A 278 11.24 3.63 12.50
N ARG A 279 12.11 2.96 11.73
CA ARG A 279 13.55 3.30 11.65
C ARG A 279 13.84 4.61 10.93
N ASP A 280 12.97 4.99 9.97
CA ASP A 280 13.06 6.24 9.20
C ASP A 280 12.15 7.35 9.79
N GLY A 281 11.74 7.21 11.05
CA GLY A 281 10.89 8.19 11.72
C GLY A 281 11.53 9.58 11.82
N GLU A 282 10.74 10.64 11.59
CA GLU A 282 11.21 12.04 11.65
C GLU A 282 11.85 12.34 13.00
N GLY A 283 13.14 12.75 12.98
CA GLY A 283 13.91 13.06 14.18
C GLY A 283 14.30 11.85 15.04
N ALA A 284 13.95 10.63 14.62
CA ALA A 284 14.25 9.41 15.36
C ALA A 284 15.75 9.11 15.32
N THR A 285 16.34 8.91 16.49
CA THR A 285 17.73 8.46 16.65
C THR A 285 17.82 7.03 17.17
N ARG A 286 16.71 6.49 17.65
CA ARG A 286 16.59 5.14 18.22
C ARG A 286 15.20 4.58 17.94
N VAL A 287 15.10 3.26 17.91
CA VAL A 287 13.83 2.51 17.91
C VAL A 287 13.68 1.85 19.27
N LEU A 288 12.51 2.00 19.86
CA LEU A 288 12.12 1.32 21.08
C LEU A 288 11.21 0.17 20.73
N GLU A 289 11.47 -1.00 21.29
CA GLU A 289 10.58 -2.15 21.23
C GLU A 289 9.94 -2.35 22.62
N VAL A 290 8.61 -2.36 22.67
CA VAL A 290 7.84 -2.58 23.90
C VAL A 290 7.16 -3.94 23.81
N ILE A 291 7.58 -4.87 24.68
CA ILE A 291 7.03 -6.23 24.76
C ILE A 291 6.21 -6.36 26.03
N VAL A 292 4.90 -6.60 25.85
CA VAL A 292 3.97 -6.87 26.97
C VAL A 292 3.64 -8.34 27.01
N THR A 293 3.94 -8.99 28.14
CA THR A 293 3.65 -10.41 28.38
C THR A 293 2.70 -10.58 29.56
N GLY A 294 1.96 -11.70 29.62
CA GLY A 294 1.08 -12.03 30.73
C GLY A 294 -0.24 -11.24 30.77
N ALA A 295 -0.56 -10.46 29.73
CA ALA A 295 -1.86 -9.81 29.62
C ALA A 295 -2.98 -10.86 29.39
N ARG A 296 -4.20 -10.54 29.79
CA ARG A 296 -5.35 -11.44 29.69
C ARG A 296 -5.74 -11.69 28.22
N THR A 297 -5.61 -10.67 27.37
CA THR A 297 -5.88 -10.76 25.93
C THR A 297 -4.77 -10.05 25.14
N ALA A 298 -4.64 -10.35 23.85
CA ALA A 298 -3.75 -9.63 22.94
C ALA A 298 -4.13 -8.14 22.85
N ALA A 299 -5.42 -7.80 22.91
CA ALA A 299 -5.90 -6.42 22.90
C ALA A 299 -5.45 -5.66 24.15
N ASP A 300 -5.51 -6.30 25.35
CA ASP A 300 -5.02 -5.70 26.59
C ASP A 300 -3.50 -5.47 26.56
N ALA A 301 -2.73 -6.45 26.00
CA ALA A 301 -1.29 -6.30 25.81
C ALA A 301 -0.95 -5.13 24.88
N HIS A 302 -1.67 -5.03 23.76
CA HIS A 302 -1.48 -3.97 22.77
C HIS A 302 -1.85 -2.60 23.35
N ALA A 303 -2.94 -2.48 24.11
CA ALA A 303 -3.32 -1.24 24.79
C ALA A 303 -2.25 -0.81 25.80
N ALA A 304 -1.72 -1.75 26.59
CA ALA A 304 -0.65 -1.47 27.55
C ALA A 304 0.67 -1.08 26.88
N ALA A 305 1.02 -1.69 25.73
CA ALA A 305 2.25 -1.35 25.01
C ALA A 305 2.22 0.07 24.42
N ARG A 306 1.01 0.63 24.21
CA ARG A 306 0.77 1.94 23.59
C ARG A 306 0.61 3.07 24.60
N ALA A 307 0.37 2.75 25.88
CA ALA A 307 0.18 3.72 26.97
C ALA A 307 1.53 4.24 27.49
#